data_8528fdee201a94bfbdd12be9cc2a9fc1
#
_entry.id   8528fdee201a94bfbdd12be9cc2a9fc1
#
_cell.length_a   1.000
_cell.length_b   1.000
_cell.length_c   1.000
_cell.angle_alpha   90.00
_cell.angle_beta   90.00
_cell.angle_gamma   90.00
#
_symmetry.space_group_name_H-M   'P 1'
#
loop_
_entity.id
_entity.type
_entity.pdbx_description
1 polymer ?
#
loop_
_entity_poly.entity_id
_entity_poly.type
_entity_poly.pdbx_seq_one_letter_code
_entity_poly.pdbx_strand_id
1 'polypeptide(L)'
;FYKYKNKKINSGGCNTLLNYSLVTEDRVYKLSNKNNFFRESILLGCALPTASNAIMDKISFNKNSKILIMGMGGLGYASLFVLNYFKYQNVTCIDNNNSKLNIFKNMKNIKFKLINNKNINNFINSNQSNFDYIIDCTGSKKLIEKSFSLCKKFTGKFIIIGNTKKNERISLNTWDFIFGKTFTGAWGKGGAVMKNFKINEKILINQIKYIKKILPKKNFKITEINKVIKKFTEGKIL
;
A
#
# COMPACT_ATOMS: atom_id res chain seq x y z
N PHE A 1 24.10 3.23 -17.05
CA PHE A 1 23.41 4.09 -18.03
C PHE A 1 23.46 3.43 -19.39
N TYR A 2 22.29 3.24 -20.02
CA TYR A 2 22.21 2.72 -21.40
C TYR A 2 22.29 3.89 -22.37
N LYS A 3 22.87 3.63 -23.55
CA LYS A 3 22.87 4.59 -24.67
C LYS A 3 22.04 4.03 -25.82
N TYR A 4 21.16 4.82 -26.39
CA TYR A 4 20.46 4.51 -27.64
C TYR A 4 20.59 5.70 -28.59
N LYS A 5 21.13 5.49 -29.79
CA LYS A 5 21.39 6.53 -30.76
C LYS A 5 22.09 7.76 -30.14
N ASN A 6 23.19 7.52 -29.42
CA ASN A 6 23.98 8.52 -28.67
C ASN A 6 23.25 9.30 -27.56
N LYS A 7 22.01 8.98 -27.23
CA LYS A 7 21.29 9.58 -26.11
C LYS A 7 21.42 8.70 -24.85
N LYS A 8 21.73 9.32 -23.73
CA LYS A 8 21.65 8.64 -22.43
C LYS A 8 20.21 8.27 -22.12
N ILE A 9 19.96 6.99 -21.85
CA ILE A 9 18.67 6.50 -21.34
C ILE A 9 18.84 6.22 -19.86
N ASN A 10 18.06 6.91 -19.04
CA ASN A 10 17.98 6.59 -17.62
C ASN A 10 16.91 5.51 -17.42
N SER A 11 17.35 4.32 -17.09
CA SER A 11 16.48 3.14 -16.92
C SER A 11 16.18 2.82 -15.46
N GLY A 12 16.66 3.63 -14.49
CA GLY A 12 16.63 3.24 -13.09
C GLY A 12 17.48 2.00 -12.82
N GLY A 13 17.16 1.27 -11.76
CA GLY A 13 17.91 0.06 -11.36
C GLY A 13 17.48 -1.22 -12.07
N CYS A 14 16.36 -1.22 -12.79
CA CYS A 14 15.80 -2.38 -13.46
C CYS A 14 14.83 -1.95 -14.56
N ASN A 15 14.94 -2.56 -15.74
CA ASN A 15 14.01 -2.37 -16.86
C ASN A 15 13.11 -3.59 -16.99
N THR A 16 11.81 -3.39 -17.04
CA THR A 16 10.83 -4.49 -17.08
C THR A 16 9.93 -4.53 -18.30
N LEU A 17 9.83 -3.42 -19.04
CA LEU A 17 9.01 -3.33 -20.27
C LEU A 17 9.85 -3.63 -21.52
N LEU A 18 10.58 -4.74 -21.50
CA LEU A 18 11.48 -5.20 -22.53
C LEU A 18 11.34 -6.70 -22.77
N ASN A 19 11.74 -7.18 -23.96
CA ASN A 19 11.80 -8.61 -24.24
C ASN A 19 12.90 -9.31 -23.43
N TYR A 20 14.02 -8.60 -23.21
CA TYR A 20 15.15 -9.06 -22.41
C TYR A 20 15.54 -7.95 -21.45
N SER A 21 15.80 -8.30 -20.20
CA SER A 21 16.24 -7.36 -19.16
C SER A 21 17.53 -7.82 -18.53
N LEU A 22 18.51 -6.91 -18.43
CA LEU A 22 19.73 -7.14 -17.69
C LEU A 22 19.55 -6.60 -16.27
N VAL A 23 19.71 -7.48 -15.29
CA VAL A 23 19.57 -7.15 -13.87
C VAL A 23 20.73 -7.76 -13.09
N THR A 24 21.10 -7.13 -11.98
CA THR A 24 22.08 -7.68 -11.05
C THR A 24 21.48 -8.81 -10.20
N GLU A 25 22.30 -9.77 -9.78
CA GLU A 25 21.84 -10.94 -9.01
C GLU A 25 21.10 -10.56 -7.73
N ASP A 26 21.52 -9.49 -7.06
CA ASP A 26 20.89 -8.97 -5.84
C ASP A 26 19.46 -8.43 -6.06
N ARG A 27 19.02 -8.31 -7.32
CA ARG A 27 17.66 -7.88 -7.68
C ARG A 27 16.79 -9.00 -8.23
N VAL A 28 17.27 -10.21 -8.19
CA VAL A 28 16.54 -11.40 -8.65
C VAL A 28 16.24 -12.29 -7.45
N TYR A 29 15.00 -12.71 -7.32
CA TYR A 29 14.60 -13.70 -6.32
C TYR A 29 13.92 -14.88 -7.00
N LYS A 30 14.43 -16.07 -6.73
CA LYS A 30 13.81 -17.32 -7.17
C LYS A 30 12.68 -17.69 -6.22
N LEU A 31 11.46 -17.72 -6.74
CA LEU A 31 10.30 -18.15 -5.95
C LEU A 31 10.48 -19.61 -5.49
N SER A 32 10.19 -19.87 -4.22
CA SER A 32 10.37 -21.18 -3.59
C SER A 32 9.31 -22.19 -4.02
N ASN A 33 8.14 -21.70 -4.48
CA ASN A 33 7.01 -22.53 -4.82
C ASN A 33 6.88 -22.70 -6.34
N LYS A 34 6.74 -23.94 -6.79
CA LYS A 34 6.50 -24.31 -8.20
C LYS A 34 5.04 -24.10 -8.63
N ASN A 35 4.18 -23.59 -7.75
CA ASN A 35 2.77 -23.40 -8.05
C ASN A 35 2.54 -22.20 -8.97
N ASN A 36 1.52 -22.31 -9.83
CA ASN A 36 1.15 -21.36 -10.87
C ASN A 36 0.53 -20.04 -10.33
N PHE A 37 1.29 -19.25 -9.54
CA PHE A 37 0.86 -17.90 -9.13
C PHE A 37 1.75 -16.80 -9.74
N PHE A 38 2.21 -17.03 -10.95
CA PHE A 38 3.11 -16.13 -11.68
C PHE A 38 2.53 -14.71 -11.81
N ARG A 39 1.24 -14.57 -12.08
CA ARG A 39 0.59 -13.26 -12.18
C ARG A 39 0.51 -12.55 -10.83
N GLU A 40 0.19 -13.28 -9.80
CA GLU A 40 0.05 -12.77 -8.44
C GLU A 40 1.39 -12.32 -7.86
N SER A 41 2.48 -12.96 -8.28
CA SER A 41 3.84 -12.64 -7.82
C SER A 41 4.31 -11.22 -8.18
N ILE A 42 3.64 -10.54 -9.10
CA ILE A 42 3.92 -9.13 -9.43
C ILE A 42 3.84 -8.22 -8.18
N LEU A 43 3.01 -8.58 -7.21
CA LEU A 43 2.89 -7.82 -5.96
C LEU A 43 4.16 -7.90 -5.09
N LEU A 44 5.00 -8.94 -5.29
CA LEU A 44 6.27 -9.09 -4.57
C LEU A 44 7.34 -8.09 -5.03
N GLY A 45 7.17 -7.47 -6.19
CA GLY A 45 8.13 -6.50 -6.71
C GLY A 45 8.13 -5.16 -5.97
N CYS A 46 7.00 -4.74 -5.40
CA CYS A 46 6.90 -3.43 -4.75
C CYS A 46 5.82 -3.37 -3.66
N ALA A 47 4.54 -3.55 -4.01
CA ALA A 47 3.44 -3.22 -3.11
C ALA A 47 3.43 -4.04 -1.82
N LEU A 48 3.61 -5.35 -1.93
CA LEU A 48 3.57 -6.24 -0.77
C LEU A 48 4.78 -6.06 0.16
N PRO A 49 6.04 -5.98 -0.33
CA PRO A 49 7.19 -5.65 0.51
C PRO A 49 7.09 -4.28 1.18
N THR A 50 6.60 -3.28 0.48
CA THR A 50 6.42 -1.93 1.05
C THR A 50 5.43 -1.97 2.22
N ALA A 51 4.26 -2.59 2.02
CA ALA A 51 3.25 -2.71 3.06
C ALA A 51 3.74 -3.59 4.24
N SER A 52 4.37 -4.73 3.96
CA SER A 52 4.85 -5.64 5.01
C SER A 52 5.95 -5.01 5.85
N ASN A 53 6.91 -4.32 5.23
CA ASN A 53 7.97 -3.63 5.97
C ASN A 53 7.39 -2.50 6.84
N ALA A 54 6.45 -1.70 6.31
CA ALA A 54 5.79 -0.67 7.08
C ALA A 54 5.08 -1.24 8.32
N ILE A 55 4.34 -2.34 8.14
CA ILE A 55 3.59 -2.98 9.21
C ILE A 55 4.51 -3.67 10.22
N MET A 56 5.46 -4.47 9.75
CA MET A 56 6.37 -5.21 10.64
C MET A 56 7.32 -4.32 11.42
N ASP A 57 7.76 -3.19 10.84
CA ASP A 57 8.70 -2.27 11.49
C ASP A 57 8.00 -1.25 12.41
N LYS A 58 6.76 -0.89 12.13
CA LYS A 58 6.10 0.27 12.78
C LYS A 58 4.91 -0.09 13.65
N ILE A 59 4.30 -1.25 13.45
CA ILE A 59 3.11 -1.70 14.18
C ILE A 59 3.51 -2.79 15.18
N SER A 60 3.06 -2.65 16.43
CA SER A 60 3.23 -3.72 17.42
C SER A 60 2.31 -4.90 17.10
N PHE A 61 2.75 -6.12 17.44
CA PHE A 61 1.98 -7.35 17.18
C PHE A 61 0.77 -7.56 18.13
N ASN A 62 0.14 -6.46 18.56
CA ASN A 62 -1.13 -6.55 19.27
C ASN A 62 -2.28 -6.68 18.28
N LYS A 63 -2.87 -7.88 18.20
CA LYS A 63 -3.96 -8.19 17.25
C LYS A 63 -5.24 -7.39 17.48
N ASN A 64 -5.42 -6.82 18.67
CA ASN A 64 -6.57 -6.02 19.03
C ASN A 64 -6.40 -4.53 18.72
N SER A 65 -5.22 -4.11 18.26
CA SER A 65 -4.97 -2.73 17.86
C SER A 65 -5.98 -2.27 16.81
N LYS A 66 -6.52 -1.08 17.01
CA LYS A 66 -7.41 -0.43 16.04
C LYS A 66 -6.59 0.21 14.92
N ILE A 67 -6.70 -0.31 13.72
CA ILE A 67 -5.91 0.12 12.56
C ILE A 67 -6.83 0.72 11.50
N LEU A 68 -6.44 1.89 10.99
CA LEU A 68 -7.08 2.53 9.84
C LEU A 68 -6.18 2.45 8.61
N ILE A 69 -6.70 1.90 7.51
CA ILE A 69 -6.08 1.98 6.19
C ILE A 69 -6.83 3.04 5.38
N MET A 70 -6.11 4.04 4.90
CA MET A 70 -6.66 5.10 4.05
C MET A 70 -6.22 4.90 2.61
N GLY A 71 -7.20 4.69 1.71
CA GLY A 71 -6.99 4.42 0.30
C GLY A 71 -6.82 2.93 -0.01
N MET A 72 -7.76 2.38 -0.79
CA MET A 72 -7.76 0.99 -1.22
C MET A 72 -7.26 0.87 -2.67
N GLY A 73 -6.04 1.37 -2.92
CA GLY A 73 -5.25 1.08 -4.12
C GLY A 73 -4.33 -0.13 -3.90
N GLY A 74 -3.29 -0.28 -4.73
CA GLY A 74 -2.33 -1.38 -4.63
C GLY A 74 -1.68 -1.51 -3.26
N LEU A 75 -1.23 -0.39 -2.66
CA LEU A 75 -0.65 -0.38 -1.31
C LEU A 75 -1.68 -0.65 -0.21
N GLY A 76 -2.90 -0.13 -0.36
CA GLY A 76 -3.98 -0.37 0.61
C GLY A 76 -4.39 -1.84 0.65
N TYR A 77 -4.55 -2.48 -0.49
CA TYR A 77 -4.81 -3.93 -0.55
C TYR A 77 -3.63 -4.74 -0.02
N ALA A 78 -2.40 -4.38 -0.37
CA ALA A 78 -1.22 -5.05 0.16
C ALA A 78 -1.18 -4.94 1.70
N SER A 79 -1.44 -3.76 2.26
CA SER A 79 -1.54 -3.57 3.73
C SER A 79 -2.65 -4.42 4.35
N LEU A 80 -3.82 -4.47 3.70
CA LEU A 80 -4.92 -5.32 4.13
C LEU A 80 -4.53 -6.80 4.17
N PHE A 81 -3.85 -7.30 3.13
CA PHE A 81 -3.42 -8.70 3.06
C PHE A 81 -2.39 -9.04 4.14
N VAL A 82 -1.45 -8.13 4.42
CA VAL A 82 -0.46 -8.29 5.48
C VAL A 82 -1.17 -8.35 6.85
N LEU A 83 -2.05 -7.40 7.16
CA LEU A 83 -2.78 -7.39 8.43
C LEU A 83 -3.68 -8.62 8.60
N ASN A 84 -4.34 -9.06 7.52
CA ASN A 84 -5.15 -10.28 7.53
C ASN A 84 -4.32 -11.54 7.74
N TYR A 85 -3.14 -11.62 7.14
CA TYR A 85 -2.19 -12.72 7.34
C TYR A 85 -1.76 -12.83 8.82
N PHE A 86 -1.45 -11.69 9.45
CA PHE A 86 -1.10 -11.61 10.87
C PHE A 86 -2.32 -11.64 11.82
N LYS A 87 -3.55 -11.79 11.26
CA LYS A 87 -4.81 -11.96 12.03
C LYS A 87 -5.15 -10.78 12.93
N TYR A 88 -4.93 -9.55 12.48
CA TYR A 88 -5.44 -8.37 13.19
C TYR A 88 -6.97 -8.33 13.15
N GLN A 89 -7.60 -7.96 14.30
CA GLN A 89 -9.04 -8.09 14.51
C GLN A 89 -9.83 -6.81 14.25
N ASN A 90 -9.20 -5.65 14.35
CA ASN A 90 -9.87 -4.35 14.31
C ASN A 90 -9.31 -3.45 13.21
N VAL A 91 -9.50 -3.85 11.95
CA VAL A 91 -9.04 -3.09 10.78
C VAL A 91 -10.22 -2.35 10.16
N THR A 92 -10.06 -1.05 9.93
CA THR A 92 -11.00 -0.22 9.17
C THR A 92 -10.33 0.24 7.89
N CYS A 93 -10.97 0.02 6.75
CA CYS A 93 -10.49 0.45 5.43
C CYS A 93 -11.41 1.54 4.90
N ILE A 94 -10.83 2.65 4.43
CA ILE A 94 -11.60 3.73 3.81
C ILE A 94 -11.10 4.04 2.40
N ASP A 95 -12.04 4.35 1.50
CA ASP A 95 -11.78 4.83 0.14
C ASP A 95 -12.95 5.69 -0.32
N ASN A 96 -12.75 6.53 -1.33
CA ASN A 96 -13.80 7.29 -1.97
C ASN A 96 -14.49 6.55 -3.13
N ASN A 97 -14.03 5.34 -3.44
CA ASN A 97 -14.57 4.48 -4.49
C ASN A 97 -15.18 3.23 -3.87
N ASN A 98 -16.51 3.15 -3.91
CA ASN A 98 -17.25 2.03 -3.35
C ASN A 98 -16.94 0.68 -4.03
N SER A 99 -16.63 0.68 -5.32
CA SER A 99 -16.28 -0.57 -6.04
C SER A 99 -15.05 -1.25 -5.46
N LYS A 100 -14.04 -0.47 -5.05
CA LYS A 100 -12.85 -0.99 -4.39
C LYS A 100 -13.17 -1.62 -3.02
N LEU A 101 -14.02 -0.99 -2.23
CA LEU A 101 -14.41 -1.48 -0.91
C LEU A 101 -15.25 -2.76 -1.01
N ASN A 102 -16.12 -2.85 -1.99
CA ASN A 102 -17.03 -3.99 -2.18
C ASN A 102 -16.33 -5.30 -2.57
N ILE A 103 -15.09 -5.23 -3.12
CA ILE A 103 -14.32 -6.45 -3.46
C ILE A 103 -14.17 -7.38 -2.25
N PHE A 104 -14.03 -6.80 -1.06
CA PHE A 104 -13.73 -7.52 0.18
C PHE A 104 -14.75 -7.31 1.30
N LYS A 105 -15.94 -6.77 1.00
CA LYS A 105 -16.97 -6.44 2.02
C LYS A 105 -17.28 -7.58 3.01
N ASN A 106 -17.06 -8.82 2.61
CA ASN A 106 -17.33 -10.00 3.42
C ASN A 106 -16.09 -10.55 4.16
N MET A 107 -14.96 -9.82 4.18
CA MET A 107 -13.82 -10.24 5.01
C MET A 107 -14.15 -10.07 6.49
N LYS A 108 -13.97 -11.16 7.25
CA LYS A 108 -14.19 -11.13 8.72
C LYS A 108 -13.21 -10.16 9.39
N ASN A 109 -13.66 -9.50 10.43
CA ASN A 109 -12.85 -8.57 11.27
C ASN A 109 -12.36 -7.31 10.54
N ILE A 110 -12.88 -7.01 9.37
CA ILE A 110 -12.53 -5.84 8.56
C ILE A 110 -13.79 -4.98 8.36
N LYS A 111 -13.68 -3.69 8.65
CA LYS A 111 -14.75 -2.71 8.40
C LYS A 111 -14.40 -1.89 7.17
N PHE A 112 -15.32 -1.78 6.23
CA PHE A 112 -15.16 -0.98 5.03
C PHE A 112 -16.11 0.22 5.07
N LYS A 113 -15.58 1.42 4.87
CA LYS A 113 -16.37 2.66 4.89
C LYS A 113 -16.08 3.52 3.68
N LEU A 114 -17.14 3.88 2.97
CA LEU A 114 -17.07 4.85 1.88
C LEU A 114 -16.89 6.26 2.47
N ILE A 115 -15.73 6.86 2.24
CA ILE A 115 -15.40 8.19 2.72
C ILE A 115 -15.07 9.10 1.53
N ASN A 116 -15.86 10.13 1.32
CA ASN A 116 -15.71 11.13 0.28
C ASN A 116 -15.70 12.56 0.87
N ASN A 117 -15.61 13.57 0.01
CA ASN A 117 -15.55 14.96 0.45
C ASN A 117 -16.75 15.42 1.28
N LYS A 118 -17.93 14.78 1.14
CA LYS A 118 -19.16 15.16 1.86
C LYS A 118 -19.18 14.64 3.29
N ASN A 119 -18.63 13.45 3.55
CA ASN A 119 -18.73 12.78 4.84
C ASN A 119 -17.40 12.65 5.62
N ILE A 120 -16.28 13.10 5.05
CA ILE A 120 -14.96 12.99 5.69
C ILE A 120 -14.89 13.72 7.03
N ASN A 121 -15.48 14.91 7.12
CA ASN A 121 -15.46 15.68 8.39
C ASN A 121 -16.25 14.96 9.48
N ASN A 122 -17.43 14.41 9.17
CA ASN A 122 -18.21 13.62 10.12
C ASN A 122 -17.44 12.38 10.57
N PHE A 123 -16.77 11.70 9.65
CA PHE A 123 -15.93 10.55 10.00
C PHE A 123 -14.80 10.95 10.96
N ILE A 124 -14.11 12.05 10.70
CA ILE A 124 -13.06 12.57 11.55
C ILE A 124 -13.59 12.92 12.94
N ASN A 125 -14.66 13.69 13.02
CA ASN A 125 -15.26 14.11 14.29
C ASN A 125 -15.69 12.92 15.15
N SER A 126 -16.27 11.89 14.53
CA SER A 126 -16.72 10.68 15.22
C SER A 126 -15.59 9.71 15.62
N ASN A 127 -14.37 9.93 15.17
CA ASN A 127 -13.27 9.00 15.40
C ASN A 127 -12.00 9.68 15.95
N GLN A 128 -12.12 10.84 16.56
CA GLN A 128 -11.00 11.54 17.19
C GLN A 128 -10.28 10.63 18.19
N SER A 129 -8.95 10.58 18.10
CA SER A 129 -8.10 9.80 19.01
C SER A 129 -8.51 8.31 19.14
N ASN A 130 -9.03 7.69 18.08
CA ASN A 130 -9.58 6.34 18.14
C ASN A 130 -8.64 5.23 17.64
N PHE A 131 -7.68 5.55 16.74
CA PHE A 131 -6.85 4.55 16.10
C PHE A 131 -5.45 4.48 16.72
N ASP A 132 -5.01 3.26 17.02
CA ASP A 132 -3.64 3.00 17.47
C ASP A 132 -2.66 3.20 16.30
N TYR A 133 -3.07 2.80 15.09
CA TYR A 133 -2.27 2.97 13.87
C TYR A 133 -3.12 3.45 12.70
N ILE A 134 -2.57 4.39 11.93
CA ILE A 134 -3.13 4.85 10.66
C ILE A 134 -2.10 4.62 9.57
N ILE A 135 -2.48 3.93 8.51
CA ILE A 135 -1.64 3.68 7.34
C ILE A 135 -2.20 4.49 6.18
N ASP A 136 -1.48 5.53 5.80
CA ASP A 136 -1.86 6.29 4.59
C ASP A 136 -1.27 5.66 3.34
N CYS A 137 -2.15 5.22 2.46
CA CYS A 137 -1.86 4.70 1.13
C CYS A 137 -2.31 5.64 0.01
N THR A 138 -2.81 6.83 0.37
CA THR A 138 -3.39 7.78 -0.59
C THR A 138 -2.38 8.76 -1.15
N GLY A 139 -1.40 9.17 -0.33
CA GLY A 139 -0.53 10.30 -0.62
C GLY A 139 -1.28 11.64 -0.77
N SER A 140 -2.50 11.75 -0.25
CA SER A 140 -3.30 12.98 -0.34
C SER A 140 -2.99 13.90 0.82
N LYS A 141 -2.30 15.04 0.54
CA LYS A 141 -2.02 16.08 1.52
C LYS A 141 -3.23 16.39 2.39
N LYS A 142 -4.36 16.76 1.77
CA LYS A 142 -5.60 17.13 2.46
C LYS A 142 -6.10 16.04 3.41
N LEU A 143 -6.00 14.78 3.00
CA LEU A 143 -6.47 13.67 3.82
C LEU A 143 -5.51 13.39 4.98
N ILE A 144 -4.21 13.44 4.72
CA ILE A 144 -3.16 13.28 5.74
C ILE A 144 -3.33 14.32 6.85
N GLU A 145 -3.41 15.62 6.48
CA GLU A 145 -3.55 16.72 7.44
C GLU A 145 -4.80 16.58 8.31
N LYS A 146 -5.93 16.21 7.70
CA LYS A 146 -7.20 16.03 8.42
C LYS A 146 -7.22 14.79 9.32
N SER A 147 -6.50 13.75 8.96
CA SER A 147 -6.63 12.44 9.60
C SER A 147 -5.62 12.20 10.73
N PHE A 148 -4.60 13.04 10.89
CA PHE A 148 -3.64 12.88 11.98
C PHE A 148 -4.29 12.96 13.37
N SER A 149 -5.32 13.77 13.52
CA SER A 149 -6.12 13.89 14.76
C SER A 149 -6.80 12.58 15.17
N LEU A 150 -7.02 11.64 14.24
CA LEU A 150 -7.61 10.33 14.50
C LEU A 150 -6.67 9.38 15.26
N CYS A 151 -5.36 9.64 15.26
CA CYS A 151 -4.41 8.90 16.05
C CYS A 151 -4.70 9.03 17.54
N LYS A 152 -4.63 7.91 18.26
CA LYS A 152 -4.82 7.83 19.71
C LYS A 152 -3.78 8.71 20.42
N LYS A 153 -4.19 9.43 21.46
CA LYS A 153 -3.28 10.18 22.31
C LYS A 153 -2.26 9.24 22.95
N PHE A 154 -1.03 9.70 23.13
CA PHE A 154 0.12 9.07 23.77
C PHE A 154 0.75 7.88 23.04
N THR A 155 -0.01 7.13 22.25
CA THR A 155 0.49 5.88 21.65
C THR A 155 0.25 5.77 20.14
N GLY A 156 -0.62 6.61 19.58
CA GLY A 156 -1.05 6.51 18.19
C GLY A 156 0.05 6.87 17.19
N LYS A 157 0.15 6.08 16.11
CA LYS A 157 1.14 6.29 15.04
C LYS A 157 0.46 6.47 13.69
N PHE A 158 0.86 7.52 12.99
CA PHE A 158 0.48 7.76 11.60
C PHE A 158 1.65 7.35 10.68
N ILE A 159 1.41 6.45 9.75
CA ILE A 159 2.43 5.86 8.88
C ILE A 159 2.09 6.20 7.44
N ILE A 160 2.93 7.02 6.80
CA ILE A 160 2.81 7.33 5.37
C ILE A 160 3.56 6.30 4.56
N ILE A 161 2.87 5.66 3.62
CA ILE A 161 3.45 4.82 2.56
C ILE A 161 2.99 5.25 1.17
N GLY A 162 1.91 6.05 1.08
CA GLY A 162 1.45 6.67 -0.15
C GLY A 162 2.38 7.82 -0.58
N ASN A 163 2.69 7.91 -1.87
CA ASN A 163 3.52 8.98 -2.41
C ASN A 163 2.70 10.27 -2.55
N THR A 164 3.13 11.33 -1.87
CA THR A 164 2.67 12.70 -2.13
C THR A 164 3.34 13.28 -3.38
N LYS A 165 2.88 14.43 -3.85
CA LYS A 165 3.59 15.16 -4.92
C LYS A 165 4.97 15.58 -4.42
N LYS A 166 5.96 15.55 -5.32
CA LYS A 166 7.32 16.03 -4.99
C LYS A 166 7.27 17.47 -4.47
N ASN A 167 7.98 17.75 -3.38
CA ASN A 167 8.01 19.05 -2.70
C ASN A 167 6.68 19.51 -2.07
N GLU A 168 5.68 18.66 -1.97
CA GLU A 168 4.44 18.98 -1.26
C GLU A 168 4.72 19.04 0.25
N ARG A 169 4.24 20.08 0.90
CA ARG A 169 4.36 20.28 2.35
C ARG A 169 3.03 20.02 3.01
N ILE A 170 3.05 19.40 4.18
CA ILE A 170 1.89 19.16 5.03
C ILE A 170 1.95 20.06 6.27
N SER A 171 0.78 20.49 6.76
CA SER A 171 0.62 21.24 8.00
C SER A 171 -0.08 20.36 9.04
N LEU A 172 0.54 20.17 10.19
CA LEU A 172 0.02 19.37 11.28
C LEU A 172 -0.08 20.22 12.55
N ASN A 173 -1.08 19.91 13.39
CA ASN A 173 -1.23 20.57 14.66
C ASN A 173 -0.14 20.11 15.63
N THR A 174 0.65 21.05 16.17
CA THR A 174 1.75 20.76 17.12
C THR A 174 1.26 20.10 18.40
N TRP A 175 0.05 20.41 18.85
CA TRP A 175 -0.55 19.77 20.02
C TRP A 175 -0.73 18.27 19.86
N ASP A 176 -0.92 17.77 18.63
CA ASP A 176 -0.97 16.32 18.39
C ASP A 176 0.36 15.63 18.76
N PHE A 177 1.50 16.32 18.54
CA PHE A 177 2.81 15.80 18.94
C PHE A 177 3.03 15.92 20.44
N ILE A 178 2.60 17.02 21.07
CA ILE A 178 2.67 17.20 22.53
C ILE A 178 1.83 16.11 23.22
N PHE A 179 0.71 15.69 22.64
CA PHE A 179 -0.06 14.54 23.10
C PHE A 179 0.55 13.18 22.73
N GLY A 180 1.84 13.12 22.35
CA GLY A 180 2.60 11.89 22.13
C GLY A 180 2.23 11.11 20.88
N LYS A 181 1.46 11.69 19.93
CA LYS A 181 1.21 11.06 18.64
C LYS A 181 2.47 11.05 17.79
N THR A 182 2.70 9.98 17.08
CA THR A 182 3.87 9.83 16.21
C THR A 182 3.47 9.92 14.73
N PHE A 183 4.23 10.68 13.96
CA PHE A 183 4.11 10.76 12.51
C PHE A 183 5.40 10.21 11.87
N THR A 184 5.30 9.21 11.00
CA THR A 184 6.46 8.54 10.41
C THR A 184 6.18 8.10 8.99
N GLY A 185 7.23 7.99 8.19
CA GLY A 185 7.18 7.36 6.88
C GLY A 185 7.72 5.94 6.91
N ALA A 186 7.33 5.14 5.92
CA ALA A 186 7.98 3.88 5.62
C ALA A 186 8.24 3.81 4.12
N TRP A 187 9.47 3.48 3.78
CA TRP A 187 9.89 3.24 2.41
C TRP A 187 10.29 1.78 2.27
N GLY A 188 9.93 1.16 1.14
CA GLY A 188 10.44 -0.17 0.84
C GLY A 188 11.96 -0.14 0.82
N LYS A 189 12.61 -0.52 1.90
CA LYS A 189 14.07 -0.52 2.03
C LYS A 189 14.68 -1.45 0.99
N GLY A 190 15.33 -0.93 -0.05
CA GLY A 190 15.87 -1.69 -1.18
C GLY A 190 16.63 -2.98 -0.78
N GLY A 191 17.58 -2.92 0.15
CA GLY A 191 18.30 -4.11 0.64
C GLY A 191 17.48 -5.00 1.60
N ALA A 192 16.53 -4.44 2.36
CA ALA A 192 15.69 -5.20 3.27
C ALA A 192 14.55 -5.96 2.55
N VAL A 193 14.24 -5.62 1.30
CA VAL A 193 13.26 -6.35 0.48
C VAL A 193 13.66 -7.82 0.37
N MET A 194 14.92 -8.10 0.08
CA MET A 194 15.41 -9.48 -0.05
C MET A 194 15.38 -10.24 1.28
N LYS A 195 15.75 -9.59 2.39
CA LYS A 195 15.72 -10.20 3.72
C LYS A 195 14.31 -10.68 4.11
N ASN A 196 13.29 -9.92 3.75
CA ASN A 196 11.88 -10.21 4.07
C ASN A 196 11.13 -10.92 2.94
N PHE A 197 11.82 -11.30 1.85
CA PHE A 197 11.14 -11.85 0.67
C PHE A 197 10.42 -13.17 0.98
N LYS A 198 11.03 -14.05 1.77
CA LYS A 198 10.42 -15.33 2.19
C LYS A 198 9.09 -15.14 2.93
N ILE A 199 9.01 -14.13 3.81
CA ILE A 199 7.74 -13.84 4.52
C ILE A 199 6.71 -13.24 3.56
N ASN A 200 7.12 -12.38 2.64
CA ASN A 200 6.25 -11.81 1.62
C ASN A 200 5.68 -12.89 0.69
N GLU A 201 6.48 -13.87 0.31
CA GLU A 201 6.01 -15.03 -0.46
C GLU A 201 4.97 -15.85 0.32
N LYS A 202 5.20 -16.11 1.62
CA LYS A 202 4.22 -16.79 2.49
C LYS A 202 2.92 -16.00 2.59
N ILE A 203 2.99 -14.68 2.74
CA ILE A 203 1.82 -13.79 2.76
C ILE A 203 1.06 -13.90 1.42
N LEU A 204 1.76 -13.80 0.30
CA LEU A 204 1.18 -13.91 -1.04
C LEU A 204 0.42 -15.23 -1.20
N ILE A 205 1.04 -16.36 -0.89
CA ILE A 205 0.46 -17.69 -1.02
C ILE A 205 -0.80 -17.81 -0.13
N ASN A 206 -0.71 -17.38 1.11
CA ASN A 206 -1.84 -17.42 2.05
C ASN A 206 -3.01 -16.53 1.60
N GLN A 207 -2.72 -15.40 0.99
CA GLN A 207 -3.72 -14.41 0.56
C GLN A 207 -4.13 -14.55 -0.91
N ILE A 208 -3.68 -15.56 -1.61
CA ILE A 208 -3.83 -15.70 -3.08
C ILE A 208 -5.27 -15.61 -3.57
N LYS A 209 -6.22 -16.18 -2.83
CA LYS A 209 -7.65 -16.10 -3.16
C LYS A 209 -8.20 -14.67 -3.18
N TYR A 210 -7.62 -13.79 -2.38
CA TYR A 210 -7.99 -12.37 -2.32
C TYR A 210 -7.23 -11.58 -3.39
N ILE A 211 -5.94 -11.88 -3.59
CA ILE A 211 -5.10 -11.24 -4.59
C ILE A 211 -5.68 -11.43 -6.00
N LYS A 212 -6.15 -12.63 -6.33
CA LYS A 212 -6.80 -12.91 -7.61
C LYS A 212 -8.01 -12.02 -7.92
N LYS A 213 -8.68 -11.49 -6.89
CA LYS A 213 -9.84 -10.61 -7.06
C LYS A 213 -9.48 -9.19 -7.49
N ILE A 214 -8.27 -8.72 -7.20
CA ILE A 214 -7.81 -7.37 -7.55
C ILE A 214 -7.01 -7.31 -8.84
N LEU A 215 -6.53 -8.43 -9.33
CA LEU A 215 -5.79 -8.47 -10.59
C LEU A 215 -6.74 -8.36 -11.78
N PRO A 216 -6.35 -7.64 -12.85
CA PRO A 216 -7.13 -7.56 -14.08
C PRO A 216 -7.42 -8.97 -14.64
N LYS A 217 -8.64 -9.25 -15.06
CA LYS A 217 -8.98 -10.54 -15.68
C LYS A 217 -8.27 -10.74 -17.03
N LYS A 218 -7.99 -9.65 -17.74
CA LYS A 218 -7.37 -9.64 -19.07
C LYS A 218 -5.91 -9.21 -18.99
N ASN A 219 -5.05 -9.90 -19.71
CA ASN A 219 -3.68 -9.44 -19.96
C ASN A 219 -3.70 -8.40 -21.09
N PHE A 220 -2.82 -7.40 -20.98
CA PHE A 220 -2.63 -6.38 -21.99
C PHE A 220 -1.35 -6.66 -22.77
N LYS A 221 -1.36 -6.40 -24.06
CA LYS A 221 -0.13 -6.45 -24.87
C LYS A 221 0.75 -5.22 -24.54
N ILE A 222 2.07 -5.37 -24.66
CA ILE A 222 3.01 -4.26 -24.42
C ILE A 222 2.75 -3.07 -25.35
N THR A 223 2.24 -3.32 -26.56
CA THR A 223 1.84 -2.28 -27.53
C THR A 223 0.66 -1.44 -27.06
N GLU A 224 -0.11 -1.91 -26.08
CA GLU A 224 -1.25 -1.19 -25.49
C GLU A 224 -0.87 -0.34 -24.27
N ILE A 225 0.43 -0.28 -23.90
CA ILE A 225 0.88 0.31 -22.62
C ILE A 225 0.37 1.73 -22.38
N ASN A 226 0.42 2.60 -23.39
CA ASN A 226 -0.04 3.99 -23.25
C ASN A 226 -1.56 4.07 -23.00
N LYS A 227 -2.35 3.20 -23.62
CA LYS A 227 -3.80 3.08 -23.40
C LYS A 227 -4.10 2.56 -21.99
N VAL A 228 -3.31 1.61 -21.51
CA VAL A 228 -3.43 1.05 -20.16
C VAL A 228 -3.08 2.10 -19.10
N ILE A 229 -1.98 2.83 -19.28
CA ILE A 229 -1.57 3.93 -18.38
C ILE A 229 -2.69 4.98 -18.30
N LYS A 230 -3.25 5.40 -19.44
CA LYS A 230 -4.36 6.36 -19.45
C LYS A 230 -5.57 5.85 -18.64
N LYS A 231 -5.97 4.60 -18.84
CA LYS A 231 -7.08 3.98 -18.06
C LYS A 231 -6.77 3.91 -16.56
N PHE A 232 -5.51 3.61 -16.20
CA PHE A 232 -5.07 3.57 -14.82
C PHE A 232 -5.14 4.96 -14.17
N THR A 233 -4.64 6.00 -14.83
CA THR A 233 -4.69 7.39 -14.33
C THR A 233 -6.12 7.92 -14.22
N GLU A 234 -7.04 7.44 -15.05
CA GLU A 234 -8.47 7.74 -15.00
C GLU A 234 -9.23 6.89 -13.94
N GLY A 235 -8.54 6.00 -13.22
CA GLY A 235 -9.16 5.12 -12.22
C GLY A 235 -10.10 4.05 -12.79
N LYS A 236 -10.02 3.78 -14.10
CA LYS A 236 -10.88 2.78 -14.81
C LYS A 236 -10.37 1.35 -14.70
N ILE A 237 -9.13 1.17 -14.27
CA ILE A 237 -8.52 -0.12 -13.93
C ILE A 237 -7.74 0.03 -12.62
N LEU A 238 -7.67 -1.07 -11.87
CA LEU A 238 -6.87 -1.19 -10.63
C LEU A 238 -5.44 -1.55 -10.96
#